data_738a8e9e047d56799531046300caebf9
#
_entry.id   738a8e9e047d56799531046300caebf9
#
_cell.length_a   1.000
_cell.length_b   1.000
_cell.length_c   1.000
_cell.angle_alpha   90.00
_cell.angle_beta   90.00
_cell.angle_gamma   90.00
#
_symmetry.space_group_name_H-M   'P 1'
#
loop_
_entity.id
_entity.type
_entity.pdbx_description
1 polymer ?
#
loop_
_entity_poly.entity_id
_entity_poly.type
_entity_poly.pdbx_seq_one_letter_code
_entity_poly.pdbx_strand_id
1 'polypeptide(L)'
;MAKKTLWDGAKIMMMVSRKAKKDNSKLFAQRVSHEVFGEIVYISNGHVIFPIEAKVYNENATKYGFPLEGTYQDLYKIMREAYDNGKDACYTPLRFDNKPDLVTRIVRMEKGYAMLNTYYTDLIDYLPSVLQDGKLKAEDDKSPFVNYKDSCDLGYCILPIYNKKGCDNKFENIIKDLSCVCNW
;
A
#
# COMPACT_ATOMS: atom_id res chain seq x y z
N MET A 1 -4.03 -18.04 -19.60
CA MET A 1 -4.29 -18.43 -18.19
C MET A 1 -3.48 -17.52 -17.29
N ALA A 2 -4.13 -16.64 -16.51
CA ALA A 2 -3.43 -15.82 -15.54
C ALA A 2 -2.84 -16.73 -14.45
N LYS A 3 -1.53 -16.66 -14.20
CA LYS A 3 -0.90 -17.33 -13.07
C LYS A 3 -1.58 -16.82 -11.80
N LYS A 4 -2.28 -17.72 -11.09
CA LYS A 4 -2.80 -17.47 -9.75
C LYS A 4 -1.59 -17.22 -8.85
N THR A 5 -1.27 -15.96 -8.59
CA THR A 5 -0.16 -15.59 -7.71
C THR A 5 -0.57 -16.00 -6.31
N LEU A 6 0.12 -16.98 -5.73
CA LEU A 6 -0.04 -17.37 -4.33
C LEU A 6 0.37 -16.20 -3.46
N TRP A 7 -0.33 -16.01 -2.33
CA TRP A 7 0.08 -15.04 -1.31
C TRP A 7 1.52 -15.30 -0.85
N ASP A 8 2.44 -14.38 -1.17
CA ASP A 8 3.86 -14.50 -0.82
C ASP A 8 4.25 -13.47 0.24
N GLY A 9 3.85 -13.75 1.48
CA GLY A 9 4.15 -12.90 2.63
C GLY A 9 5.66 -12.75 2.88
N ALA A 10 6.47 -13.76 2.63
CA ALA A 10 7.91 -13.69 2.81
C ALA A 10 8.57 -12.68 1.85
N LYS A 11 8.09 -12.63 0.60
CA LYS A 11 8.53 -11.65 -0.39
C LYS A 11 8.16 -10.23 0.03
N ILE A 12 6.92 -10.02 0.50
CA ILE A 12 6.44 -8.73 1.00
C ILE A 12 7.33 -8.28 2.18
N MET A 13 7.53 -9.12 3.20
CA MET A 13 8.38 -8.83 4.36
C MET A 13 9.79 -8.42 3.95
N MET A 14 10.41 -9.19 3.05
CA MET A 14 11.76 -8.90 2.55
C MET A 14 11.82 -7.51 1.91
N MET A 15 10.86 -7.18 1.05
CA MET A 15 10.85 -5.92 0.32
C MET A 15 10.57 -4.73 1.25
N VAL A 16 9.59 -4.83 2.15
CA VAL A 16 9.28 -3.79 3.15
C VAL A 16 10.50 -3.54 4.05
N SER A 17 11.18 -4.59 4.51
CA SER A 17 12.41 -4.48 5.32
C SER A 17 13.55 -3.79 4.57
N ARG A 18 13.79 -4.17 3.30
CA ARG A 18 14.83 -3.53 2.47
C ARG A 18 14.58 -2.03 2.30
N LYS A 19 13.33 -1.67 2.05
CA LYS A 19 12.94 -0.27 1.90
C LYS A 19 13.08 0.49 3.21
N ALA A 20 12.68 -0.09 4.33
CA ALA A 20 12.85 0.50 5.66
C ALA A 20 14.33 0.79 5.97
N LYS A 21 15.23 -0.15 5.67
CA LYS A 21 16.69 0.05 5.83
C LYS A 21 17.22 1.20 4.96
N LYS A 22 16.78 1.27 3.69
CA LYS A 22 17.20 2.35 2.78
C LYS A 22 16.72 3.73 3.27
N ASP A 23 15.51 3.80 3.80
CA ASP A 23 14.87 5.05 4.23
C ASP A 23 15.13 5.38 5.71
N ASN A 24 15.88 4.53 6.43
CA ASN A 24 16.12 4.62 7.88
C ASN A 24 14.81 4.71 8.68
N SER A 25 13.79 3.97 8.28
CA SER A 25 12.48 3.91 8.92
C SER A 25 12.35 2.70 9.85
N LYS A 26 11.47 2.82 10.85
CA LYS A 26 11.17 1.73 11.79
C LYS A 26 10.22 0.71 11.15
N LEU A 27 10.35 -0.54 11.58
CA LEU A 27 9.42 -1.61 11.26
C LEU A 27 8.44 -1.81 12.40
N PHE A 28 7.18 -2.05 12.04
CA PHE A 28 6.06 -2.26 12.97
C PHE A 28 5.36 -3.56 12.60
N ALA A 29 4.73 -4.17 13.59
CA ALA A 29 3.89 -5.34 13.40
C ALA A 29 2.73 -5.36 14.40
N GLN A 30 1.57 -5.83 13.97
CA GLN A 30 0.40 -6.04 14.82
C GLN A 30 -0.26 -7.35 14.45
N ARG A 31 -0.47 -8.21 15.44
CA ARG A 31 -1.18 -9.47 15.28
C ARG A 31 -2.67 -9.27 15.48
N VAL A 32 -3.47 -9.80 14.57
CA VAL A 32 -4.94 -9.73 14.58
C VAL A 32 -5.49 -11.11 14.28
N SER A 33 -6.53 -11.50 15.00
CA SER A 33 -7.27 -12.76 14.74
C SER A 33 -8.37 -12.52 13.73
N HIS A 34 -8.41 -13.33 12.66
CA HIS A 34 -9.38 -13.24 11.58
C HIS A 34 -10.19 -14.53 11.49
N GLU A 35 -11.49 -14.41 11.26
CA GLU A 35 -12.38 -15.59 11.14
C GLU A 35 -12.04 -16.46 9.92
N VAL A 36 -11.68 -15.84 8.80
CA VAL A 36 -11.44 -16.53 7.51
C VAL A 36 -10.00 -17.02 7.35
N PHE A 37 -9.03 -16.20 7.76
CA PHE A 37 -7.60 -16.47 7.51
C PHE A 37 -6.84 -16.92 8.76
N GLY A 38 -7.52 -17.04 9.91
CA GLY A 38 -6.86 -17.30 11.18
C GLY A 38 -6.05 -16.09 11.68
N GLU A 39 -4.88 -16.32 12.22
CA GLU A 39 -4.03 -15.21 12.66
C GLU A 39 -3.31 -14.54 11.50
N ILE A 40 -3.45 -13.23 11.40
CA ILE A 40 -2.76 -12.34 10.45
C ILE A 40 -1.86 -11.38 11.22
N VAL A 41 -0.71 -11.07 10.65
CA VAL A 41 0.17 -10.02 11.15
C VAL A 41 0.22 -8.88 10.15
N TYR A 42 -0.29 -7.73 10.51
CA TYR A 42 -0.10 -6.51 9.73
C TYR A 42 1.30 -5.97 9.97
N ILE A 43 2.07 -5.78 8.90
CA ILE A 43 3.41 -5.20 8.95
C ILE A 43 3.42 -3.81 8.35
N SER A 44 4.30 -2.94 8.86
CA SER A 44 4.46 -1.57 8.36
C SER A 44 5.91 -1.09 8.47
N ASN A 45 6.27 -0.14 7.63
CA ASN A 45 7.48 0.68 7.76
C ASN A 45 7.15 2.18 7.83
N GLY A 46 5.92 2.52 8.20
CA GLY A 46 5.43 3.89 8.25
C GLY A 46 4.89 4.44 6.91
N HIS A 47 5.09 3.72 5.80
CA HIS A 47 4.58 4.11 4.47
C HIS A 47 3.54 3.15 3.91
N VAL A 48 3.49 1.95 4.43
CA VAL A 48 2.56 0.90 4.02
C VAL A 48 2.08 0.10 5.21
N ILE A 49 0.93 -0.54 5.06
CA ILE A 49 0.44 -1.61 5.93
C ILE A 49 0.07 -2.78 5.02
N PHE A 50 0.69 -3.96 5.24
CA PHE A 50 0.40 -5.18 4.50
C PHE A 50 0.06 -6.33 5.43
N PRO A 51 -0.93 -7.18 5.09
CA PRO A 51 -1.24 -8.39 5.83
C PRO A 51 -0.25 -9.51 5.48
N ILE A 52 0.17 -10.26 6.48
CA ILE A 52 1.04 -11.43 6.36
C ILE A 52 0.43 -12.58 7.18
N GLU A 53 0.42 -13.79 6.65
CA GLU A 53 0.04 -14.98 7.44
C GLU A 53 0.95 -15.13 8.65
N ALA A 54 0.37 -15.38 9.84
CA ALA A 54 1.15 -15.44 11.08
C ALA A 54 2.26 -16.51 11.04
N LYS A 55 2.03 -17.64 10.36
CA LYS A 55 3.05 -18.67 10.15
C LYS A 55 4.26 -18.11 9.40
N VAL A 56 4.03 -17.47 8.26
CA VAL A 56 5.09 -16.87 7.43
C VAL A 56 5.82 -15.77 8.20
N TYR A 57 5.07 -14.95 8.97
CA TYR A 57 5.67 -13.93 9.83
C TYR A 57 6.61 -14.53 10.86
N ASN A 58 6.18 -15.54 11.62
CA ASN A 58 6.96 -16.18 12.66
C ASN A 58 8.28 -16.78 12.13
N GLU A 59 8.23 -17.38 10.93
CA GLU A 59 9.40 -17.98 10.28
C GLU A 59 10.42 -16.93 9.79
N ASN A 60 9.99 -15.70 9.52
CA ASN A 60 10.80 -14.70 8.81
C ASN A 60 11.05 -13.40 9.59
N ALA A 61 10.36 -13.14 10.70
CA ALA A 61 10.42 -11.86 11.43
C ALA A 61 11.85 -11.49 11.84
N THR A 62 12.58 -12.40 12.50
CA THR A 62 13.97 -12.18 12.93
C THR A 62 14.88 -11.94 11.74
N LYS A 63 14.75 -12.72 10.67
CA LYS A 63 15.55 -12.61 9.45
C LYS A 63 15.45 -11.24 8.81
N TYR A 64 14.26 -10.65 8.80
CA TYR A 64 14.01 -9.36 8.17
C TYR A 64 13.98 -8.19 9.16
N GLY A 65 14.18 -8.43 10.46
CA GLY A 65 14.28 -7.41 11.49
C GLY A 65 12.93 -6.83 11.92
N PHE A 66 11.83 -7.58 11.76
CA PHE A 66 10.54 -7.21 12.33
C PHE A 66 10.49 -7.53 13.83
N PRO A 67 9.72 -6.74 14.62
CA PRO A 67 9.56 -7.00 16.05
C PRO A 67 8.82 -8.32 16.28
N LEU A 68 9.31 -9.15 17.21
CA LEU A 68 8.66 -10.43 17.56
C LEU A 68 7.34 -10.22 18.31
N GLU A 69 7.27 -9.16 19.10
CA GLU A 69 6.06 -8.74 19.82
C GLU A 69 5.45 -7.51 19.13
N GLY A 70 4.12 -7.38 19.20
CA GLY A 70 3.39 -6.29 18.59
C GLY A 70 3.87 -4.92 19.05
N THR A 71 3.86 -3.96 18.14
CA THR A 71 4.15 -2.56 18.44
C THR A 71 2.90 -1.85 18.93
N TYR A 72 3.06 -0.74 19.64
CA TYR A 72 1.96 0.05 20.20
C TYR A 72 1.05 0.73 19.15
N GLN A 73 1.38 0.65 17.85
CA GLN A 73 0.53 1.19 16.80
C GLN A 73 -0.55 0.20 16.40
N ASP A 74 -1.79 0.66 16.45
CA ASP A 74 -2.93 -0.09 15.96
C ASP A 74 -3.06 0.07 14.43
N LEU A 75 -2.26 -0.72 13.71
CA LEU A 75 -2.19 -0.69 12.24
C LEU A 75 -3.53 -1.04 11.60
N TYR A 76 -4.24 -1.99 12.20
CA TYR A 76 -5.55 -2.41 11.72
C TYR A 76 -6.58 -1.29 11.86
N LYS A 77 -6.62 -0.62 13.01
CA LYS A 77 -7.51 0.52 13.25
C LYS A 77 -7.22 1.67 12.30
N ILE A 78 -5.95 2.03 12.11
CA ILE A 78 -5.53 3.08 11.16
C ILE A 78 -6.06 2.77 9.75
N MET A 79 -5.91 1.53 9.30
CA MET A 79 -6.39 1.10 7.99
C MET A 79 -7.91 1.16 7.89
N ARG A 80 -8.64 0.68 8.90
CA ARG A 80 -10.11 0.70 8.94
C ARG A 80 -10.67 2.12 8.92
N GLU A 81 -10.17 3.00 9.77
CA GLU A 81 -10.59 4.41 9.81
C GLU A 81 -10.36 5.11 8.47
N ALA A 82 -9.21 4.86 7.85
CA ALA A 82 -8.92 5.42 6.52
C ALA A 82 -9.85 4.86 5.43
N TYR A 83 -10.26 3.60 5.52
CA TYR A 83 -11.23 3.00 4.59
C TYR A 83 -12.64 3.57 4.80
N ASP A 84 -13.09 3.67 6.04
CA ASP A 84 -14.45 4.11 6.38
C ASP A 84 -14.67 5.59 6.02
N ASN A 85 -13.66 6.42 6.13
CA ASN A 85 -13.68 7.84 5.75
C ASN A 85 -13.37 8.08 4.27
N GLY A 86 -12.86 7.06 3.57
CA GLY A 86 -12.35 7.20 2.20
C GLY A 86 -13.43 7.19 1.14
N LYS A 87 -13.16 7.92 0.04
CA LYS A 87 -13.92 7.92 -1.20
C LYS A 87 -13.25 7.01 -2.22
N ASP A 88 -14.01 6.57 -3.20
CA ASP A 88 -13.52 5.66 -4.23
C ASP A 88 -12.34 6.26 -5.01
N ALA A 89 -11.32 5.44 -5.16
CA ALA A 89 -10.13 5.71 -5.94
C ALA A 89 -9.72 4.44 -6.71
N CYS A 90 -8.97 4.60 -7.79
CA CYS A 90 -8.51 3.45 -8.56
C CYS A 90 -7.11 3.67 -9.15
N TYR A 91 -6.36 2.58 -9.27
CA TYR A 91 -5.10 2.59 -9.99
C TYR A 91 -5.32 2.91 -11.46
N THR A 92 -4.44 3.76 -11.99
CA THR A 92 -4.30 3.93 -13.44
C THR A 92 -3.13 3.08 -13.94
N PRO A 93 -3.05 2.76 -15.24
CA PRO A 93 -1.87 2.11 -15.82
C PRO A 93 -0.65 3.03 -15.87
N LEU A 94 -0.81 4.32 -15.57
CA LEU A 94 0.20 5.34 -15.75
C LEU A 94 1.25 5.27 -14.65
N ARG A 95 2.52 5.27 -15.06
CA ARG A 95 3.70 5.36 -14.21
C ARG A 95 4.49 6.60 -14.58
N PHE A 96 5.10 7.22 -13.60
CA PHE A 96 5.84 8.46 -13.77
C PHE A 96 7.16 8.42 -13.01
N ASP A 97 8.24 8.78 -13.69
CA ASP A 97 9.58 8.90 -13.10
C ASP A 97 9.71 10.27 -12.40
N ASN A 98 9.42 10.29 -11.12
CA ASN A 98 9.47 11.52 -10.33
C ASN A 98 10.92 11.94 -10.01
N LYS A 99 11.79 10.95 -9.73
CA LYS A 99 13.24 11.11 -9.48
C LYS A 99 13.96 9.86 -9.98
N PRO A 100 15.30 9.90 -10.17
CA PRO A 100 16.06 8.75 -10.69
C PRO A 100 15.78 7.42 -10.01
N ASP A 101 15.41 7.43 -8.71
CA ASP A 101 15.15 6.22 -7.93
C ASP A 101 13.68 6.11 -7.46
N LEU A 102 12.77 6.92 -7.99
CA LEU A 102 11.40 6.99 -7.53
C LEU A 102 10.42 6.99 -8.71
N VAL A 103 10.02 5.81 -9.11
CA VAL A 103 8.89 5.63 -10.03
C VAL A 103 7.59 5.65 -9.25
N THR A 104 6.62 6.41 -9.72
CA THR A 104 5.32 6.56 -9.10
C THR A 104 4.21 6.02 -9.99
N ARG A 105 3.18 5.46 -9.38
CA ARG A 105 1.94 5.06 -10.04
C ARG A 105 0.88 6.11 -9.76
N ILE A 106 0.18 6.56 -10.80
CA ILE A 106 -0.90 7.53 -10.66
C ILE A 106 -2.17 6.81 -10.25
N VAL A 107 -2.83 7.35 -9.23
CA VAL A 107 -4.15 6.92 -8.76
C VAL A 107 -5.15 8.02 -9.05
N ARG A 108 -6.27 7.66 -9.67
CA ARG A 108 -7.40 8.56 -9.91
C ARG A 108 -8.34 8.54 -8.71
N MET A 109 -8.78 9.71 -8.31
CA MET A 109 -9.78 9.95 -7.26
C MET A 109 -11.02 10.62 -7.87
N GLU A 110 -12.08 10.77 -7.08
CA GLU A 110 -13.27 11.55 -7.46
C GLU A 110 -12.90 12.98 -7.90
N LYS A 111 -11.98 13.59 -7.14
CA LYS A 111 -11.41 14.91 -7.45
C LYS A 111 -9.89 14.83 -7.48
N GLY A 112 -9.32 14.82 -8.69
CA GLY A 112 -7.88 14.87 -8.88
C GLY A 112 -7.19 13.51 -8.87
N TYR A 113 -5.90 13.55 -8.61
CA TYR A 113 -5.00 12.42 -8.71
C TYR A 113 -3.99 12.45 -7.57
N ALA A 114 -3.51 11.27 -7.18
CA ALA A 114 -2.41 11.11 -6.25
C ALA A 114 -1.32 10.23 -6.85
N MET A 115 -0.14 10.25 -6.23
CA MET A 115 1.00 9.42 -6.62
C MET A 115 1.34 8.42 -5.52
N LEU A 116 1.41 7.15 -5.87
CA LEU A 116 1.92 6.11 -4.98
C LEU A 116 3.27 5.58 -5.48
N ASN A 117 4.15 5.22 -4.55
CA ASN A 117 5.44 4.62 -4.88
C ASN A 117 5.24 3.23 -5.51
N THR A 118 5.74 3.04 -6.75
CA THR A 118 5.62 1.74 -7.45
C THR A 118 6.29 0.61 -6.69
N TYR A 119 7.33 0.90 -5.92
CA TYR A 119 7.96 -0.09 -5.06
C TYR A 119 6.95 -0.81 -4.15
N TYR A 120 5.94 -0.10 -3.65
CA TYR A 120 4.89 -0.66 -2.82
C TYR A 120 3.69 -1.17 -3.63
N THR A 121 3.31 -0.44 -4.69
CA THR A 121 2.16 -0.90 -5.51
C THR A 121 2.46 -2.19 -6.26
N ASP A 122 3.72 -2.48 -6.57
CA ASP A 122 4.12 -3.74 -7.20
C ASP A 122 4.13 -4.93 -6.20
N LEU A 123 4.07 -4.66 -4.88
CA LEU A 123 3.91 -5.71 -3.87
C LEU A 123 2.47 -6.26 -3.79
N ILE A 124 1.50 -5.55 -4.34
CA ILE A 124 0.09 -5.99 -4.37
C ILE A 124 -0.06 -7.32 -5.11
N ASP A 125 0.77 -7.56 -6.12
CA ASP A 125 0.78 -8.82 -6.87
C ASP A 125 1.13 -10.06 -6.02
N TYR A 126 1.73 -9.84 -4.85
CA TYR A 126 2.06 -10.89 -3.87
C TYR A 126 1.03 -11.03 -2.75
N LEU A 127 -0.02 -10.21 -2.73
CA LEU A 127 -1.14 -10.31 -1.78
C LEU A 127 -2.16 -11.38 -2.22
N PRO A 128 -3.09 -11.79 -1.33
CA PRO A 128 -4.23 -12.62 -1.74
C PRO A 128 -4.99 -12.00 -2.91
N SER A 129 -5.46 -12.84 -3.84
CA SER A 129 -6.14 -12.38 -5.06
C SER A 129 -7.35 -11.48 -4.79
N VAL A 130 -8.01 -11.65 -3.64
CA VAL A 130 -9.14 -10.80 -3.21
C VAL A 130 -8.73 -9.32 -3.05
N LEU A 131 -7.46 -9.02 -2.79
CA LEU A 131 -6.93 -7.68 -2.62
C LEU A 131 -6.30 -7.09 -3.90
N GLN A 132 -6.32 -7.83 -5.02
CA GLN A 132 -5.64 -7.43 -6.26
C GLN A 132 -6.57 -6.75 -7.28
N ASP A 133 -7.81 -6.42 -6.91
CA ASP A 133 -8.83 -5.87 -7.83
C ASP A 133 -8.62 -4.38 -8.21
N GLY A 134 -7.60 -3.74 -7.64
CA GLY A 134 -7.25 -2.36 -7.94
C GLY A 134 -8.17 -1.29 -7.37
N LYS A 135 -9.19 -1.68 -6.59
CA LYS A 135 -10.10 -0.75 -5.92
C LYS A 135 -9.44 -0.19 -4.67
N LEU A 136 -9.52 1.11 -4.51
CA LEU A 136 -8.97 1.83 -3.38
C LEU A 136 -10.00 2.80 -2.81
N LYS A 137 -9.80 3.19 -1.55
CA LYS A 137 -10.44 4.35 -0.96
C LYS A 137 -9.39 5.27 -0.34
N ALA A 138 -9.62 6.58 -0.41
CA ALA A 138 -8.83 7.60 0.26
C ALA A 138 -9.69 8.83 0.53
N GLU A 139 -9.46 9.53 1.62
CA GLU A 139 -10.18 10.76 1.95
C GLU A 139 -9.79 11.89 1.00
N ASP A 140 -8.48 12.05 0.76
CA ASP A 140 -7.89 13.04 -0.14
C ASP A 140 -6.56 12.53 -0.73
N ASP A 141 -5.84 13.38 -1.48
CA ASP A 141 -4.56 13.08 -2.12
C ASP A 141 -3.37 12.93 -1.15
N LYS A 142 -3.58 13.20 0.15
CA LYS A 142 -2.59 13.12 1.23
C LYS A 142 -2.89 12.00 2.21
N SER A 143 -4.10 11.50 2.19
CA SER A 143 -4.59 10.45 3.08
C SER A 143 -4.12 9.06 2.63
N PRO A 144 -4.11 8.07 3.52
CA PRO A 144 -3.79 6.70 3.16
C PRO A 144 -4.73 6.14 2.09
N PHE A 145 -4.17 5.46 1.09
CA PHE A 145 -4.93 4.72 0.08
C PHE A 145 -5.11 3.28 0.54
N VAL A 146 -6.33 2.88 0.77
CA VAL A 146 -6.70 1.59 1.37
C VAL A 146 -7.50 0.74 0.40
N ASN A 147 -7.10 -0.52 0.21
CA ASN A 147 -7.97 -1.57 -0.29
C ASN A 147 -8.36 -2.46 0.89
N TYR A 148 -9.65 -2.59 1.13
CA TYR A 148 -10.18 -3.42 2.20
C TYR A 148 -11.42 -4.18 1.75
N LYS A 149 -11.57 -5.40 2.23
CA LYS A 149 -12.67 -6.31 1.91
C LYS A 149 -13.41 -6.70 3.16
N ASP A 150 -14.57 -6.10 3.38
CA ASP A 150 -15.44 -6.41 4.51
C ASP A 150 -15.82 -7.90 4.57
N SER A 151 -15.97 -8.56 3.42
CA SER A 151 -16.34 -9.98 3.34
C SER A 151 -15.33 -10.94 3.96
N CYS A 152 -14.09 -10.54 4.09
CA CYS A 152 -13.04 -11.35 4.69
C CYS A 152 -12.19 -10.57 5.70
N ASP A 153 -12.61 -9.36 6.07
CA ASP A 153 -11.96 -8.48 7.05
C ASP A 153 -10.46 -8.27 6.81
N LEU A 154 -10.06 -8.22 5.53
CA LEU A 154 -8.66 -8.13 5.12
C LEU A 154 -8.40 -6.92 4.24
N GLY A 155 -7.27 -6.25 4.43
CA GLY A 155 -6.91 -5.09 3.64
C GLY A 155 -5.42 -4.77 3.64
N TYR A 156 -5.05 -3.77 2.86
CA TYR A 156 -3.73 -3.13 2.87
C TYR A 156 -3.87 -1.62 2.71
N CYS A 157 -2.81 -0.91 3.07
CA CYS A 157 -2.74 0.54 2.98
C CYS A 157 -1.39 0.97 2.39
N ILE A 158 -1.41 2.04 1.57
CA ILE A 158 -0.21 2.69 1.03
C ILE A 158 -0.35 4.20 1.20
N LEU A 159 0.64 4.85 1.80
CA LEU A 159 0.68 6.30 1.91
C LEU A 159 1.09 6.93 0.57
N PRO A 160 0.47 8.05 0.19
CA PRO A 160 0.85 8.78 -1.01
C PRO A 160 2.23 9.44 -0.85
N ILE A 161 2.85 9.70 -1.99
CA ILE A 161 4.07 10.51 -2.04
C ILE A 161 3.68 11.97 -1.98
N TYR A 162 4.16 12.64 -0.96
CA TYR A 162 3.96 14.08 -0.81
C TYR A 162 4.97 14.84 -1.65
N ASN A 163 4.51 15.57 -2.66
CA ASN A 163 5.34 16.54 -3.35
C ASN A 163 5.42 17.82 -2.51
N LYS A 164 6.61 18.14 -1.98
CA LYS A 164 6.86 19.49 -1.44
C LYS A 164 6.70 20.49 -2.59
N LYS A 165 6.00 21.61 -2.33
CA LYS A 165 5.86 22.75 -3.24
C LYS A 165 7.21 23.05 -3.92
N GLY A 166 7.26 22.94 -5.24
CA GLY A 166 8.47 23.19 -6.04
C GLY A 166 8.86 22.11 -7.06
N CYS A 167 8.32 20.88 -6.95
CA CYS A 167 8.44 19.85 -8.00
C CYS A 167 7.19 19.77 -8.90
N ASP A 168 6.26 20.70 -8.74
CA ASP A 168 4.84 20.55 -9.06
C ASP A 168 4.53 20.72 -10.54
N ASN A 169 5.33 21.51 -11.27
CA ASN A 169 5.01 21.85 -12.66
C ASN A 169 4.96 20.63 -13.60
N LYS A 170 5.77 19.60 -13.35
CA LYS A 170 5.76 18.39 -14.20
C LYS A 170 4.52 17.53 -13.94
N PHE A 171 4.16 17.33 -12.69
CA PHE A 171 2.98 16.52 -12.33
C PHE A 171 1.69 17.23 -12.71
N GLU A 172 1.57 18.53 -12.42
CA GLU A 172 0.41 19.35 -12.81
C GLU A 172 0.26 19.43 -14.32
N ASN A 173 1.34 19.53 -15.08
CA ASN A 173 1.28 19.48 -16.53
C ASN A 173 0.83 18.11 -17.06
N ILE A 174 1.35 17.02 -16.51
CA ILE A 174 0.90 15.67 -16.86
C ILE A 174 -0.59 15.48 -16.55
N ILE A 175 -1.06 15.93 -15.39
CA ILE A 175 -2.50 15.87 -15.04
C ILE A 175 -3.32 16.72 -15.98
N LYS A 176 -2.85 17.89 -16.36
CA LYS A 176 -3.51 18.77 -17.34
C LYS A 176 -3.60 18.12 -18.71
N ASP A 177 -2.51 17.50 -19.16
CA ASP A 177 -2.47 16.77 -20.44
C ASP A 177 -3.38 15.55 -20.41
N LEU A 178 -3.41 14.81 -19.30
CA LEU A 178 -4.30 13.66 -19.10
C LEU A 178 -5.78 14.06 -19.06
N SER A 179 -6.12 15.19 -18.44
CA SER A 179 -7.50 15.69 -18.41
C SER A 179 -7.96 16.18 -19.78
N CYS A 180 -7.05 16.58 -20.66
CA CYS A 180 -7.35 16.96 -22.05
C CYS A 180 -7.53 15.75 -23.00
N VAL A 181 -6.83 14.63 -22.71
CA VAL A 181 -6.82 13.43 -23.57
C VAL A 181 -7.88 12.41 -23.14
N CYS A 182 -8.20 12.38 -21.87
CA CYS A 182 -9.15 11.44 -21.29
C CYS A 182 -10.41 12.20 -20.89
N ASN A 183 -11.38 12.32 -21.79
CA ASN A 183 -12.78 12.56 -21.42
C ASN A 183 -13.27 11.32 -20.65
N TRP A 184 -12.91 11.24 -19.37
CA TRP A 184 -13.32 10.17 -18.45
C TRP A 184 -14.51 10.61 -17.63
#